data_c6a1fbd2fa65ace38215d26a10473b9c
#
_entry.id   c6a1fbd2fa65ace38215d26a10473b9c
#
_cell.length_a   1.000
_cell.length_b   1.000
_cell.length_c   1.000
_cell.angle_alpha   90.00
_cell.angle_beta   90.00
_cell.angle_gamma   90.00
#
_symmetry.space_group_name_H-M   'P 1'
#
loop_
_entity.id
_entity.type
_entity.pdbx_description
1 polymer ?
#
loop_
_entity_poly.entity_id
_entity_poly.type
_entity_poly.pdbx_seq_one_letter_code
_entity_poly.pdbx_strand_id
1 'polypeptide(L)'
;MGRTPAPCRETVPFDGWVAARGPALLRLAYTLTGNAADAEDVVQEALARALPRWNRISRVEDVDAYVRRMVINANTSWWRKFRRRESPLPEIRESLVREETPGGPGEEFDDKRRLWLACQALPEAQRTAVVLRYYEQLDYAEIAALTGVREGSVRARVSRGLAALRVTMGENDE
;
A
#
# COMPACT_ATOMS: atom_id res chain seq x y z
N MET A 1 -31.14 -27.10 -26.62
CA MET A 1 -30.88 -26.62 -25.25
C MET A 1 -29.91 -25.47 -25.37
N GLY A 2 -30.40 -24.23 -25.31
CA GLY A 2 -29.63 -23.01 -25.46
C GLY A 2 -28.87 -22.70 -24.19
N ARG A 3 -27.54 -22.61 -24.29
CA ARG A 3 -26.71 -22.02 -23.24
C ARG A 3 -26.97 -20.52 -23.28
N THR A 4 -27.66 -20.01 -22.27
CA THR A 4 -27.75 -18.58 -22.01
C THR A 4 -26.35 -18.04 -21.85
N PRO A 5 -25.88 -17.05 -22.64
CA PRO A 5 -24.59 -16.43 -22.41
C PRO A 5 -24.63 -15.73 -21.05
N ALA A 6 -23.61 -15.98 -20.21
CA ALA A 6 -23.43 -15.27 -18.96
C ALA A 6 -23.42 -13.75 -19.26
N PRO A 7 -24.03 -12.92 -18.40
CA PRO A 7 -24.04 -11.48 -18.61
C PRO A 7 -22.59 -10.99 -18.70
N CYS A 8 -22.28 -10.32 -19.81
CA CYS A 8 -21.02 -9.60 -19.97
C CYS A 8 -20.92 -8.61 -18.80
N ARG A 9 -20.00 -8.84 -17.85
CA ARG A 9 -19.64 -7.80 -16.87
C ARG A 9 -19.19 -6.59 -17.70
N GLU A 10 -19.93 -5.49 -17.57
CA GLU A 10 -19.53 -4.22 -18.19
C GLU A 10 -18.12 -3.91 -17.71
N THR A 11 -17.18 -3.84 -18.64
CA THR A 11 -15.80 -3.51 -18.34
C THR A 11 -15.72 -2.02 -18.03
N VAL A 12 -15.39 -1.68 -16.78
CA VAL A 12 -15.20 -0.29 -16.39
C VAL A 12 -14.04 0.30 -17.21
N PRO A 13 -14.22 1.45 -17.88
CA PRO A 13 -13.13 2.14 -18.58
C PRO A 13 -11.98 2.45 -17.64
N PHE A 14 -10.74 2.36 -18.16
CA PHE A 14 -9.53 2.59 -17.36
C PHE A 14 -9.56 3.93 -16.62
N ASP A 15 -9.85 5.02 -17.32
CA ASP A 15 -9.88 6.37 -16.73
C ASP A 15 -10.92 6.51 -15.62
N GLY A 16 -12.11 5.93 -15.81
CA GLY A 16 -13.15 5.92 -14.78
C GLY A 16 -12.74 5.13 -13.54
N TRP A 17 -12.06 3.99 -13.73
CA TRP A 17 -11.55 3.20 -12.63
C TRP A 17 -10.43 3.95 -11.88
N VAL A 18 -9.48 4.55 -12.62
CA VAL A 18 -8.39 5.35 -12.02
C VAL A 18 -8.93 6.54 -11.25
N ALA A 19 -9.92 7.25 -11.78
CA ALA A 19 -10.55 8.37 -11.08
C ALA A 19 -11.17 7.94 -9.74
N ALA A 20 -11.80 6.76 -9.71
CA ALA A 20 -12.44 6.24 -8.50
C ALA A 20 -11.45 5.62 -7.49
N ARG A 21 -10.39 4.95 -7.95
CA ARG A 21 -9.49 4.15 -7.10
C ARG A 21 -8.09 4.76 -6.93
N GLY A 22 -7.70 5.70 -7.77
CA GLY A 22 -6.39 6.36 -7.73
C GLY A 22 -6.03 6.92 -6.35
N PRO A 23 -6.92 7.65 -5.67
CA PRO A 23 -6.64 8.14 -4.32
C PRO A 23 -6.27 7.04 -3.32
N ALA A 24 -6.97 5.90 -3.33
CA ALA A 24 -6.67 4.77 -2.46
C ALA A 24 -5.32 4.11 -2.78
N LEU A 25 -4.97 3.98 -4.06
CA LEU A 25 -3.66 3.48 -4.49
C LEU A 25 -2.54 4.43 -4.06
N LEU A 26 -2.76 5.73 -4.15
CA LEU A 26 -1.77 6.72 -3.74
C LEU A 26 -1.54 6.68 -2.23
N ARG A 27 -2.60 6.52 -1.43
CA ARG A 27 -2.48 6.34 0.03
C ARG A 27 -1.68 5.09 0.39
N LEU A 28 -1.97 3.96 -0.25
CA LEU A 28 -1.20 2.73 -0.06
C LEU A 28 0.28 2.95 -0.40
N ALA A 29 0.57 3.52 -1.57
CA ALA A 29 1.94 3.79 -2.00
C ALA A 29 2.65 4.75 -1.03
N TYR A 30 1.97 5.80 -0.57
CA TYR A 30 2.50 6.73 0.41
C TYR A 30 2.81 6.07 1.77
N THR A 31 1.92 5.17 2.23
CA THR A 31 2.17 4.40 3.45
C THR A 31 3.41 3.51 3.31
N LEU A 32 3.65 2.95 2.12
CA LEU A 32 4.80 2.11 1.84
C LEU A 32 6.10 2.91 1.68
N THR A 33 6.07 4.02 0.95
CA THR A 33 7.27 4.82 0.60
C THR A 33 7.64 5.84 1.67
N GLY A 34 6.65 6.42 2.35
CA GLY A 34 6.83 7.53 3.27
C GLY A 34 7.09 8.89 2.59
N ASN A 35 7.07 8.93 1.26
CA ASN A 35 7.35 10.12 0.46
C ASN A 35 6.30 10.26 -0.64
N ALA A 36 5.76 11.48 -0.81
CA ALA A 36 4.68 11.72 -1.77
C ALA A 36 5.15 11.58 -3.22
N ALA A 37 6.34 12.08 -3.56
CA ALA A 37 6.87 11.98 -4.92
C ALA A 37 7.14 10.53 -5.31
N ASP A 38 7.74 9.75 -4.39
CA ASP A 38 7.99 8.33 -4.60
C ASP A 38 6.68 7.54 -4.72
N ALA A 39 5.66 7.91 -3.94
CA ALA A 39 4.33 7.29 -4.02
C ALA A 39 3.67 7.55 -5.39
N GLU A 40 3.74 8.78 -5.88
CA GLU A 40 3.23 9.15 -7.21
C GLU A 40 3.95 8.35 -8.30
N ASP A 41 5.27 8.25 -8.25
CA ASP A 41 6.07 7.49 -9.22
C ASP A 41 5.72 6.01 -9.22
N VAL A 42 5.58 5.40 -8.04
CA VAL A 42 5.20 3.99 -7.88
C VAL A 42 3.81 3.72 -8.45
N VAL A 43 2.84 4.60 -8.17
CA VAL A 43 1.47 4.47 -8.71
C VAL A 43 1.48 4.66 -10.23
N GLN A 44 2.17 5.68 -10.75
CA GLN A 44 2.28 5.91 -12.19
C GLN A 44 2.91 4.71 -12.91
N GLU A 45 3.98 4.13 -12.37
CA GLU A 45 4.61 2.93 -12.93
C GLU A 45 3.64 1.74 -12.97
N ALA A 46 2.89 1.52 -11.88
CA ALA A 46 1.89 0.46 -11.82
C ALA A 46 0.77 0.65 -12.85
N LEU A 47 0.23 1.88 -12.94
CA LEU A 47 -0.85 2.21 -13.89
C LEU A 47 -0.37 2.17 -15.35
N ALA A 48 0.85 2.62 -15.64
CA ALA A 48 1.45 2.52 -16.98
C ALA A 48 1.61 1.06 -17.45
N ARG A 49 1.86 0.14 -16.52
CA ARG A 49 1.90 -1.30 -16.81
C ARG A 49 0.52 -1.94 -16.91
N ALA A 50 -0.48 -1.39 -16.20
CA ALA A 50 -1.85 -1.88 -16.23
C ALA A 50 -2.58 -1.48 -17.53
N LEU A 51 -2.40 -0.26 -18.01
CA LEU A 51 -3.11 0.30 -19.15
C LEU A 51 -3.10 -0.61 -20.41
N PRO A 52 -1.95 -1.06 -20.94
CA PRO A 52 -1.93 -1.91 -22.14
C PRO A 52 -2.57 -3.28 -21.92
N ARG A 53 -2.82 -3.68 -20.67
CA ARG A 53 -3.42 -4.96 -20.29
C ARG A 53 -4.83 -4.80 -19.72
N TRP A 54 -5.39 -3.60 -19.77
CA TRP A 54 -6.64 -3.27 -19.09
C TRP A 54 -7.81 -4.16 -19.52
N ASN A 55 -7.93 -4.48 -20.78
CA ASN A 55 -8.95 -5.42 -21.27
C ASN A 55 -8.93 -6.79 -20.57
N ARG A 56 -7.78 -7.24 -20.12
CA ARG A 56 -7.63 -8.48 -19.36
C ARG A 56 -7.84 -8.23 -17.87
N ILE A 57 -7.26 -7.14 -17.33
CA ILE A 57 -7.34 -6.79 -15.91
C ILE A 57 -8.77 -6.48 -15.50
N SER A 58 -9.52 -5.73 -16.31
CA SER A 58 -10.92 -5.38 -15.99
C SER A 58 -11.89 -6.58 -15.92
N ARG A 59 -11.44 -7.77 -16.30
CA ARG A 59 -12.23 -9.02 -16.28
C ARG A 59 -11.86 -9.96 -15.13
N VAL A 60 -10.83 -9.65 -14.33
CA VAL A 60 -10.49 -10.45 -13.17
C VAL A 60 -11.56 -10.29 -12.08
N GLU A 61 -11.62 -11.23 -11.15
CA GLU A 61 -12.63 -11.23 -10.09
C GLU A 61 -12.50 -10.02 -9.18
N ASP A 62 -11.27 -9.64 -8.81
CA ASP A 62 -10.97 -8.47 -7.99
C ASP A 62 -9.89 -7.61 -8.68
N VAL A 63 -10.36 -6.61 -9.41
CA VAL A 63 -9.52 -5.64 -10.13
C VAL A 63 -8.71 -4.80 -9.16
N ASP A 64 -9.32 -4.41 -8.04
CA ASP A 64 -8.70 -3.57 -7.02
C ASP A 64 -7.51 -4.30 -6.38
N ALA A 65 -7.69 -5.55 -5.95
CA ALA A 65 -6.62 -6.37 -5.41
C ALA A 65 -5.50 -6.62 -6.44
N TYR A 66 -5.86 -6.84 -7.71
CA TYR A 66 -4.88 -7.04 -8.77
C TYR A 66 -3.98 -5.81 -8.95
N VAL A 67 -4.58 -4.62 -9.06
CA VAL A 67 -3.81 -3.37 -9.27
C VAL A 67 -3.04 -2.98 -8.00
N ARG A 68 -3.60 -3.19 -6.78
CA ARG A 68 -2.85 -3.01 -5.53
C ARG A 68 -1.58 -3.86 -5.50
N ARG A 69 -1.66 -5.13 -5.92
CA ARG A 69 -0.46 -5.99 -6.06
C ARG A 69 0.54 -5.44 -7.06
N MET A 70 0.08 -4.80 -8.14
CA MET A 70 0.99 -4.12 -9.09
C MET A 70 1.70 -2.94 -8.44
N VAL A 71 1.01 -2.14 -7.62
CA VAL A 71 1.62 -1.03 -6.85
C VAL A 71 2.67 -1.57 -5.85
N ILE A 72 2.34 -2.62 -5.10
CA ILE A 72 3.28 -3.25 -4.16
C ILE A 72 4.52 -3.78 -4.89
N ASN A 73 4.33 -4.43 -6.04
CA ASN A 73 5.43 -4.94 -6.86
C ASN A 73 6.30 -3.80 -7.45
N ALA A 74 5.67 -2.70 -7.88
CA ALA A 74 6.38 -1.52 -8.35
C ALA A 74 7.23 -0.91 -7.23
N ASN A 75 6.67 -0.75 -6.02
CA ASN A 75 7.40 -0.29 -4.84
C ASN A 75 8.60 -1.21 -4.52
N THR A 76 8.40 -2.53 -4.50
CA THR A 76 9.47 -3.49 -4.23
C THR A 76 10.58 -3.44 -5.29
N SER A 77 10.21 -3.25 -6.57
CA SER A 77 11.17 -3.11 -7.68
C SER A 77 11.93 -1.79 -7.62
N TRP A 78 11.23 -0.71 -7.27
CA TRP A 78 11.81 0.61 -7.09
C TRP A 78 12.88 0.60 -6.00
N TRP A 79 12.61 0.00 -4.84
CA TRP A 79 13.58 -0.16 -3.75
C TRP A 79 14.80 -0.97 -4.13
N ARG A 80 14.67 -2.03 -4.92
CA ARG A 80 15.84 -2.78 -5.41
C ARG A 80 16.76 -1.93 -6.28
N LYS A 81 16.19 -1.00 -7.07
CA LYS A 81 16.96 -0.08 -7.93
C LYS A 81 17.60 1.07 -7.16
N PHE A 82 16.90 1.61 -6.15
CA PHE A 82 17.27 2.86 -5.49
C PHE A 82 17.77 2.71 -4.04
N ARG A 83 18.01 1.51 -3.58
CA ARG A 83 18.53 1.17 -2.24
C ARG A 83 19.80 1.93 -1.82
N ARG A 84 20.37 2.74 -2.69
CA ARG A 84 21.60 3.53 -2.50
C ARG A 84 21.36 5.04 -2.35
N ARG A 85 20.13 5.52 -2.45
CA ARG A 85 19.83 6.93 -2.19
C ARG A 85 19.35 7.06 -0.75
N GLU A 86 20.08 7.87 0.03
CA GLU A 86 19.64 8.33 1.34
C GLU A 86 18.27 8.99 1.18
N SER A 87 17.25 8.44 1.82
CA SER A 87 15.93 9.04 1.81
C SER A 87 15.94 10.33 2.61
N PRO A 88 15.49 11.47 2.05
CA PRO A 88 15.16 12.64 2.84
C PRO A 88 14.09 12.30 3.87
N LEU A 89 14.10 13.03 4.99
CA LEU A 89 13.05 12.92 6.02
C LEU A 89 11.65 12.96 5.39
N PRO A 90 10.69 12.14 5.86
CA PRO A 90 9.35 12.09 5.29
C PRO A 90 8.67 13.46 5.35
N GLU A 91 8.33 14.03 4.19
CA GLU A 91 7.43 15.18 4.14
C GLU A 91 6.01 14.73 4.44
N ILE A 92 5.47 15.23 5.56
CA ILE A 92 4.09 14.95 5.95
C ILE A 92 3.17 15.76 5.05
N ARG A 93 2.56 15.13 4.04
CA ARG A 93 1.40 15.71 3.35
C ARG A 93 0.14 15.46 4.17
N GLU A 94 -0.24 16.43 4.96
CA GLU A 94 -1.46 16.39 5.79
C GLU A 94 -2.73 16.08 4.97
N SER A 95 -2.77 16.44 3.69
CA SER A 95 -3.91 16.20 2.81
C SER A 95 -4.18 14.70 2.55
N LEU A 96 -3.14 13.87 2.48
CA LEU A 96 -3.30 12.42 2.22
C LEU A 96 -3.78 11.66 3.46
N VAL A 97 -3.52 12.20 4.65
CA VAL A 97 -3.99 11.64 5.93
C VAL A 97 -5.40 12.11 6.26
N ARG A 98 -5.79 13.30 5.77
CA ARG A 98 -7.08 13.95 6.09
C ARG A 98 -8.28 13.37 5.34
N GLU A 99 -8.10 12.80 4.14
CA GLU A 99 -9.23 12.35 3.30
C GLU A 99 -9.90 11.05 3.78
N GLU A 100 -9.31 10.31 4.73
CA GLU A 100 -9.90 9.07 5.26
C GLU A 100 -10.65 9.23 6.58
N THR A 101 -10.72 10.42 7.15
CA THR A 101 -11.37 10.60 8.44
C THR A 101 -12.74 11.28 8.27
N PRO A 102 -13.86 10.53 8.29
CA PRO A 102 -15.18 11.10 8.57
C PRO A 102 -15.25 11.34 10.08
N GLY A 103 -14.73 12.46 10.54
CA GLY A 103 -14.71 12.83 11.94
C GLY A 103 -13.77 14.00 12.16
N GLY A 104 -14.25 15.05 12.82
CA GLY A 104 -13.52 16.27 13.09
C GLY A 104 -12.26 16.04 13.96
N PRO A 105 -11.52 17.11 14.29
CA PRO A 105 -10.34 17.05 15.13
C PRO A 105 -10.69 16.50 16.51
N GLY A 106 -10.20 15.31 16.84
CA GLY A 106 -10.42 14.62 18.10
C GLY A 106 -9.28 13.64 18.39
N GLU A 107 -9.26 13.03 19.56
CA GLU A 107 -8.24 12.08 20.03
C GLU A 107 -7.97 10.95 19.03
N GLU A 108 -8.99 10.45 18.34
CA GLU A 108 -8.87 9.40 17.33
C GLU A 108 -8.04 9.84 16.10
N PHE A 109 -8.06 11.13 15.76
CA PHE A 109 -7.24 11.67 14.66
C PHE A 109 -5.78 11.75 15.09
N ASP A 110 -5.51 12.14 16.31
CA ASP A 110 -4.15 12.22 16.86
C ASP A 110 -3.54 10.83 16.98
N ASP A 111 -4.29 9.82 17.39
CA ASP A 111 -3.82 8.43 17.47
C ASP A 111 -3.49 7.84 16.08
N LYS A 112 -4.34 8.08 15.08
CA LYS A 112 -4.06 7.66 13.69
C LYS A 112 -2.81 8.35 13.15
N ARG A 113 -2.63 9.64 13.42
CA ARG A 113 -1.44 10.39 13.03
C ARG A 113 -0.19 9.88 13.74
N ARG A 114 -0.28 9.62 15.04
CA ARG A 114 0.83 9.03 15.84
C ARG A 114 1.22 7.67 15.30
N LEU A 115 0.26 6.78 15.07
CA LEU A 115 0.49 5.46 14.49
C LEU A 115 1.15 5.56 13.10
N TRP A 116 0.67 6.48 12.25
CA TRP A 116 1.25 6.70 10.94
C TRP A 116 2.72 7.15 11.06
N LEU A 117 3.02 8.13 11.91
CA LEU A 117 4.39 8.61 12.15
C LEU A 117 5.28 7.49 12.70
N ALA A 118 4.79 6.70 13.65
CA ALA A 118 5.49 5.54 14.17
C ALA A 118 5.79 4.50 13.08
N CYS A 119 4.84 4.24 12.19
CA CYS A 119 5.06 3.37 11.03
C CYS A 119 6.13 3.92 10.09
N GLN A 120 6.15 5.24 9.85
CA GLN A 120 7.17 5.86 8.99
C GLN A 120 8.58 5.83 9.61
N ALA A 121 8.68 5.81 10.93
CA ALA A 121 9.97 5.65 11.63
C ALA A 121 10.53 4.22 11.57
N LEU A 122 9.72 3.22 11.19
CA LEU A 122 10.21 1.86 11.02
C LEU A 122 11.20 1.76 9.86
N PRO A 123 12.23 0.89 9.97
CA PRO A 123 13.00 0.47 8.80
C PRO A 123 12.08 -0.05 7.71
N GLU A 124 12.31 0.37 6.47
CA GLU A 124 11.44 0.10 5.31
C GLU A 124 10.99 -1.37 5.21
N ALA A 125 11.90 -2.31 5.39
CA ALA A 125 11.56 -3.74 5.29
C ALA A 125 10.59 -4.21 6.39
N GLN A 126 10.60 -3.57 7.57
CA GLN A 126 9.67 -3.83 8.67
C GLN A 126 8.34 -3.13 8.39
N ARG A 127 8.37 -1.86 7.99
CA ARG A 127 7.18 -1.08 7.59
C ARG A 127 6.41 -1.80 6.49
N THR A 128 7.08 -2.17 5.40
CA THR A 128 6.46 -2.93 4.30
C THR A 128 5.81 -4.22 4.80
N ALA A 129 6.49 -5.00 5.61
CA ALA A 129 5.94 -6.26 6.12
C ALA A 129 4.71 -6.05 7.03
N VAL A 130 4.74 -5.04 7.90
CA VAL A 130 3.62 -4.68 8.79
C VAL A 130 2.42 -4.17 7.98
N VAL A 131 2.65 -3.23 7.04
CA VAL A 131 1.59 -2.68 6.18
C VAL A 131 0.94 -3.78 5.34
N LEU A 132 1.71 -4.63 4.69
CA LEU A 132 1.17 -5.73 3.89
C LEU A 132 0.38 -6.74 4.75
N ARG A 133 0.81 -7.00 5.98
CA ARG A 133 0.14 -7.94 6.88
C ARG A 133 -1.17 -7.40 7.44
N TYR A 134 -1.19 -6.14 7.88
CA TYR A 134 -2.31 -5.60 8.67
C TYR A 134 -3.21 -4.65 7.88
N TYR A 135 -2.68 -3.89 6.94
CA TYR A 135 -3.47 -3.00 6.10
C TYR A 135 -4.01 -3.73 4.86
N GLU A 136 -3.16 -4.49 4.16
CA GLU A 136 -3.55 -5.29 3.00
C GLU A 136 -4.03 -6.71 3.37
N GLN A 137 -3.94 -7.11 4.63
CA GLN A 137 -4.41 -8.40 5.18
C GLN A 137 -3.82 -9.63 4.47
N LEU A 138 -2.63 -9.50 3.89
CA LEU A 138 -1.95 -10.59 3.20
C LEU A 138 -1.38 -11.60 4.22
N ASP A 139 -1.33 -12.87 3.85
CA ASP A 139 -0.64 -13.87 4.66
C ASP A 139 0.88 -13.82 4.47
N TYR A 140 1.62 -14.52 5.32
CA TYR A 140 3.08 -14.48 5.29
C TYR A 140 3.67 -15.07 4.01
N ALA A 141 3.03 -16.08 3.42
CA ALA A 141 3.46 -16.69 2.17
C ALA A 141 3.24 -15.74 1.00
N GLU A 142 2.11 -15.03 0.95
CA GLU A 142 1.82 -14.00 -0.05
C GLU A 142 2.83 -12.84 0.03
N ILE A 143 3.11 -12.35 1.24
CA ILE A 143 4.11 -11.29 1.47
C ILE A 143 5.50 -11.76 1.04
N ALA A 144 5.87 -13.00 1.36
CA ALA A 144 7.13 -13.60 0.94
C ALA A 144 7.27 -13.65 -0.59
N ALA A 145 6.21 -14.10 -1.28
CA ALA A 145 6.17 -14.14 -2.74
C ALA A 145 6.27 -12.73 -3.36
N LEU A 146 5.56 -11.73 -2.80
CA LEU A 146 5.58 -10.35 -3.28
C LEU A 146 6.94 -9.68 -3.05
N THR A 147 7.56 -9.89 -1.88
CA THR A 147 8.80 -9.20 -1.51
C THR A 147 10.06 -9.96 -1.91
N GLY A 148 9.93 -11.20 -2.36
CA GLY A 148 11.06 -12.04 -2.78
C GLY A 148 11.95 -12.47 -1.62
N VAL A 149 11.41 -12.59 -0.40
CA VAL A 149 12.13 -13.08 0.78
C VAL A 149 11.47 -14.32 1.36
N ARG A 150 12.17 -15.05 2.22
CA ARG A 150 11.62 -16.24 2.87
C ARG A 150 10.52 -15.87 3.87
N GLU A 151 9.50 -16.69 4.02
CA GLU A 151 8.39 -16.49 4.95
C GLU A 151 8.86 -16.25 6.40
N GLY A 152 9.85 -17.01 6.88
CA GLY A 152 10.45 -16.79 8.19
C GLY A 152 11.07 -15.39 8.35
N SER A 153 11.64 -14.83 7.29
CA SER A 153 12.13 -13.45 7.29
C SER A 153 11.00 -12.43 7.37
N VAL A 154 9.87 -12.70 6.71
CA VAL A 154 8.67 -11.86 6.80
C VAL A 154 8.13 -11.86 8.24
N ARG A 155 7.96 -13.06 8.84
CA ARG A 155 7.52 -13.19 10.25
C ARG A 155 8.41 -12.39 11.20
N ALA A 156 9.74 -12.51 11.04
CA ALA A 156 10.70 -11.76 11.86
C ALA A 156 10.61 -10.24 11.66
N ARG A 157 10.36 -9.77 10.42
CA ARG A 157 10.17 -8.34 10.12
C ARG A 157 8.89 -7.81 10.75
N VAL A 158 7.78 -8.53 10.63
CA VAL A 158 6.50 -8.17 11.26
C VAL A 158 6.65 -8.12 12.78
N SER A 159 7.24 -9.14 13.39
CA SER A 159 7.44 -9.18 14.85
C SER A 159 8.26 -8.01 15.36
N ARG A 160 9.39 -7.70 14.70
CA ARG A 160 10.24 -6.55 15.07
C ARG A 160 9.54 -5.21 14.84
N GLY A 161 8.83 -5.06 13.73
CA GLY A 161 8.06 -3.86 13.45
C GLY A 161 6.98 -3.60 14.49
N LEU A 162 6.21 -4.64 14.88
CA LEU A 162 5.20 -4.51 15.93
C LEU A 162 5.82 -4.20 17.31
N ALA A 163 6.96 -4.81 17.64
CA ALA A 163 7.66 -4.51 18.89
C ALA A 163 8.08 -3.03 18.93
N ALA A 164 8.66 -2.50 17.85
CA ALA A 164 9.02 -1.10 17.75
C ALA A 164 7.81 -0.16 17.85
N LEU A 165 6.69 -0.51 17.16
CA LEU A 165 5.46 0.28 17.26
C LEU A 165 4.90 0.32 18.68
N ARG A 166 4.91 -0.81 19.40
CA ARG A 166 4.44 -0.85 20.80
C ARG A 166 5.27 0.06 21.70
N VAL A 167 6.59 0.07 21.57
CA VAL A 167 7.46 0.98 22.32
C VAL A 167 7.09 2.42 22.01
N THR A 168 7.03 2.80 20.73
CA THR A 168 6.75 4.18 20.32
C THR A 168 5.37 4.66 20.75
N MET A 169 4.36 3.76 20.72
CA MET A 169 2.98 4.10 21.09
C MET A 169 2.76 4.06 22.62
N GLY A 170 3.48 3.21 23.36
CA GLY A 170 3.37 3.08 24.82
C GLY A 170 4.16 4.12 25.63
N GLU A 171 5.22 4.68 25.07
CA GLU A 171 6.02 5.72 25.75
C GLU A 171 5.29 7.06 25.92
N ASN A 172 4.12 7.25 25.35
CA ASN A 172 3.36 8.49 25.45
C ASN A 172 2.13 8.38 26.38
N ASP A 173 1.92 7.24 27.05
CA ASP A 173 0.84 7.07 28.04
C ASP A 173 1.30 7.35 29.49
N GLU A 174 2.52 7.90 29.70
CA GLU A 174 3.00 8.48 30.95
C GLU A 174 3.09 10.01 30.81
#